data_db7b72144e109a591bdc10a03958cc21
#
_entry.id   db7b72144e109a591bdc10a03958cc21
#
_cell.length_a   1.000
_cell.length_b   1.000
_cell.length_c   1.000
_cell.angle_alpha   90.00
_cell.angle_beta   90.00
_cell.angle_gamma   90.00
#
_symmetry.space_group_name_H-M   'P 1'
#
loop_
_entity.id
_entity.type
_entity.pdbx_description
1 polymer ?
#
loop_
_entity_poly.entity_id
_entity_poly.type
_entity_poly.pdbx_seq_one_letter_code
_entity_poly.pdbx_strand_id
1 'polypeptide(L)'
;MLTMENVTALRMRRHCLTRRAGAAEYDALYRDLSPGLNVHWHGFGQPPCLVERADFDDVEYNGRRQRQRILVKGRFQNGNIGFVEAAQMELFAGLYRRPYKPTEHSELLRELIGREGPLNIEAMKRMTGLLVKQITPALHRLQEAFLVFEDQFDGEWDRGWYLFDEMFPDVDPARISRAEALLRVLPRLAHRQVYLTAADAKDFYGLPARDVAAAMEELARQGILVRWREGYLPAQDVPLLQAQAFEPLRGVLALHRNDPLVRCGESARKERYKSPEKGSEVTQYLLVDGVIRGAVMGHFRYGPYDLHAVWLELPEQEAAVRRDEILRAV
;
A
#
# COMPACT_ATOMS: atom_id res chain seq x y z
N MET A 1 -4.33 -24.45 -20.68
CA MET A 1 -3.31 -25.06 -19.77
C MET A 1 -2.89 -24.00 -18.77
N LEU A 2 -2.79 -24.33 -17.49
CA LEU A 2 -2.38 -23.40 -16.43
C LEU A 2 -0.87 -23.06 -16.53
N THR A 3 -0.54 -21.85 -16.94
CA THR A 3 0.83 -21.35 -17.15
C THR A 3 1.07 -20.06 -16.40
N MET A 4 2.33 -19.74 -16.08
CA MET A 4 2.69 -18.44 -15.47
C MET A 4 2.39 -17.27 -16.39
N GLU A 5 2.51 -17.45 -17.69
CA GLU A 5 2.16 -16.42 -18.67
C GLU A 5 0.69 -16.04 -18.56
N ASN A 6 -0.22 -17.04 -18.54
CA ASN A 6 -1.65 -16.80 -18.39
C ASN A 6 -2.02 -16.20 -17.02
N VAL A 7 -1.34 -16.63 -15.95
CA VAL A 7 -1.45 -16.03 -14.61
C VAL A 7 -1.05 -14.56 -14.63
N THR A 8 0.07 -14.25 -15.29
CA THR A 8 0.56 -12.87 -15.40
C THR A 8 -0.42 -11.99 -16.20
N ALA A 9 -0.93 -12.50 -17.32
CA ALA A 9 -1.90 -11.77 -18.13
C ALA A 9 -3.19 -11.46 -17.34
N LEU A 10 -3.74 -12.44 -16.63
CA LEU A 10 -4.91 -12.23 -15.77
C LEU A 10 -4.61 -11.24 -14.62
N ARG A 11 -3.40 -11.29 -14.03
CA ARG A 11 -2.95 -10.31 -13.02
C ARG A 11 -2.98 -8.90 -13.59
N MET A 12 -2.39 -8.67 -14.75
CA MET A 12 -2.36 -7.34 -15.39
C MET A 12 -3.77 -6.83 -15.66
N ARG A 13 -4.66 -7.69 -16.11
CA ARG A 13 -6.08 -7.37 -16.30
C ARG A 13 -6.75 -6.96 -14.98
N ARG A 14 -6.54 -7.72 -13.89
CA ARG A 14 -7.13 -7.45 -12.56
C ARG A 14 -6.55 -6.23 -11.86
N HIS A 15 -5.34 -5.84 -12.24
CA HIS A 15 -4.74 -4.57 -11.84
C HIS A 15 -5.15 -3.40 -12.75
N CYS A 16 -6.06 -3.60 -13.70
CA CYS A 16 -6.52 -2.57 -14.65
C CYS A 16 -5.39 -1.94 -15.48
N LEU A 17 -4.32 -2.69 -15.78
CA LEU A 17 -3.20 -2.23 -16.59
C LEU A 17 -3.35 -2.54 -18.08
N THR A 18 -4.20 -3.51 -18.45
CA THR A 18 -4.55 -3.78 -19.85
C THR A 18 -5.75 -2.94 -20.32
N ARG A 19 -6.54 -2.47 -19.39
CA ARG A 19 -7.69 -1.58 -19.60
C ARG A 19 -7.90 -0.75 -18.33
N ARG A 20 -7.97 0.55 -18.46
CA ARG A 20 -8.21 1.46 -17.35
C ARG A 20 -9.61 1.26 -16.75
N ALA A 21 -9.72 1.46 -15.46
CA ALA A 21 -10.94 1.28 -14.68
C ALA A 21 -11.76 2.56 -14.61
N GLY A 22 -13.08 2.46 -14.73
CA GLY A 22 -13.99 3.49 -14.27
C GLY A 22 -14.13 3.50 -12.74
N ALA A 23 -14.82 4.50 -12.17
CA ALA A 23 -14.83 4.79 -10.74
C ALA A 23 -15.19 3.59 -9.84
N ALA A 24 -16.23 2.83 -10.16
CA ALA A 24 -16.67 1.69 -9.33
C ALA A 24 -15.65 0.54 -9.30
N GLU A 25 -15.02 0.25 -10.44
CA GLU A 25 -13.98 -0.77 -10.54
C GLU A 25 -12.68 -0.30 -9.84
N TYR A 26 -12.37 1.00 -9.95
CA TYR A 26 -11.27 1.64 -9.27
C TYR A 26 -11.42 1.59 -7.74
N ASP A 27 -12.62 1.86 -7.21
CA ASP A 27 -12.88 1.77 -5.76
C ASP A 27 -12.71 0.34 -5.26
N ALA A 28 -13.19 -0.66 -5.99
CA ALA A 28 -12.97 -2.06 -5.66
C ALA A 28 -11.47 -2.42 -5.69
N LEU A 29 -10.74 -1.95 -6.70
CA LEU A 29 -9.29 -2.14 -6.80
C LEU A 29 -8.56 -1.49 -5.63
N TYR A 30 -8.89 -0.23 -5.30
CA TYR A 30 -8.28 0.51 -4.18
C TYR A 30 -8.51 -0.21 -2.85
N ARG A 31 -9.73 -0.68 -2.60
CA ARG A 31 -10.09 -1.44 -1.39
C ARG A 31 -9.30 -2.74 -1.27
N ASP A 32 -9.19 -3.50 -2.37
CA ASP A 32 -8.49 -4.79 -2.37
C ASP A 32 -6.97 -4.65 -2.19
N LEU A 33 -6.41 -3.52 -2.63
CA LEU A 33 -4.98 -3.20 -2.55
C LEU A 33 -4.63 -2.26 -1.38
N SER A 34 -5.57 -2.01 -0.47
CA SER A 34 -5.32 -1.22 0.74
C SER A 34 -4.44 -1.98 1.76
N PRO A 35 -3.67 -1.24 2.60
CA PRO A 35 -3.57 0.20 2.64
C PRO A 35 -2.76 0.75 1.46
N GLY A 36 -3.25 1.82 0.85
CA GLY A 36 -2.54 2.55 -0.18
C GLY A 36 -1.36 3.32 0.42
N LEU A 37 -0.17 3.15 -0.15
CA LEU A 37 1.01 3.93 0.23
C LEU A 37 1.26 5.00 -0.83
N ASN A 38 1.89 6.11 -0.43
CA ASN A 38 2.17 7.20 -1.35
C ASN A 38 2.99 6.71 -2.56
N VAL A 39 2.43 6.86 -3.76
CA VAL A 39 3.02 6.41 -5.05
C VAL A 39 3.50 7.56 -5.93
N HIS A 40 3.28 8.81 -5.51
CA HIS A 40 3.73 10.01 -6.21
C HIS A 40 4.29 11.03 -5.23
N TRP A 41 4.97 12.03 -5.80
CA TRP A 41 5.50 13.20 -5.10
C TRP A 41 4.36 14.18 -4.72
N HIS A 42 3.25 13.63 -4.27
CA HIS A 42 2.19 14.43 -3.67
C HIS A 42 2.63 14.95 -2.31
N GLY A 43 2.03 16.04 -1.88
CA GLY A 43 2.23 16.55 -0.54
C GLY A 43 1.99 15.46 0.52
N PHE A 44 2.71 15.53 1.62
CA PHE A 44 2.51 14.61 2.72
C PHE A 44 1.04 14.59 3.16
N GLY A 45 0.44 13.41 3.18
CA GLY A 45 -0.92 13.21 3.62
C GLY A 45 -1.99 13.33 2.55
N GLN A 46 -1.63 13.50 1.31
CA GLN A 46 -2.56 13.28 0.20
C GLN A 46 -2.72 11.77 -0.05
N PRO A 47 -3.94 11.30 -0.36
CA PRO A 47 -4.15 9.89 -0.65
C PRO A 47 -3.45 9.51 -1.96
N PRO A 48 -2.84 8.31 -2.02
CA PRO A 48 -2.20 7.83 -3.23
C PRO A 48 -3.21 7.57 -4.34
N CYS A 49 -2.80 7.80 -5.57
CA CYS A 49 -3.50 7.29 -6.76
C CYS A 49 -3.00 5.88 -7.12
N LEU A 50 -3.73 5.19 -7.98
CA LEU A 50 -3.32 3.92 -8.59
C LEU A 50 -2.88 4.20 -10.03
N VAL A 51 -1.59 4.55 -10.18
CA VAL A 51 -1.00 5.02 -11.42
C VAL A 51 -1.31 4.08 -12.60
N GLU A 52 -1.65 4.66 -13.77
CA GLU A 52 -1.99 3.96 -15.01
C GLU A 52 -3.26 3.07 -14.96
N ARG A 53 -4.08 3.16 -13.89
CA ARG A 53 -5.22 2.26 -13.69
C ARG A 53 -6.59 2.90 -13.83
N ALA A 54 -6.68 4.24 -13.77
CA ALA A 54 -7.94 4.98 -13.90
C ALA A 54 -8.12 5.59 -15.29
N ASP A 55 -9.35 5.68 -15.77
CA ASP A 55 -9.73 6.41 -17.00
C ASP A 55 -10.17 7.87 -16.70
N PHE A 56 -9.92 8.33 -15.48
CA PHE A 56 -10.23 9.67 -14.97
C PHE A 56 -9.07 10.19 -14.10
N ASP A 57 -9.13 11.44 -13.67
CA ASP A 57 -8.17 12.03 -12.72
C ASP A 57 -8.39 11.44 -11.32
N ASP A 58 -7.62 10.42 -10.98
CA ASP A 58 -7.70 9.72 -9.70
C ASP A 58 -7.01 10.47 -8.56
N VAL A 59 -6.16 11.45 -8.85
CA VAL A 59 -5.59 12.36 -7.84
C VAL A 59 -6.69 13.25 -7.28
N GLU A 60 -7.44 13.92 -8.15
CA GLU A 60 -8.58 14.74 -7.73
C GLU A 60 -9.68 13.88 -7.10
N TYR A 61 -9.98 12.73 -7.69
CA TYR A 61 -10.98 11.80 -7.18
C TYR A 61 -10.68 11.35 -5.74
N ASN A 62 -9.46 10.90 -5.47
CA ASN A 62 -9.05 10.45 -4.14
C ASN A 62 -8.94 11.62 -3.16
N GLY A 63 -8.52 12.81 -3.61
CA GLY A 63 -8.54 14.03 -2.81
C GLY A 63 -9.95 14.39 -2.35
N ARG A 64 -10.96 14.26 -3.22
CA ARG A 64 -12.37 14.45 -2.86
C ARG A 64 -12.85 13.39 -1.86
N ARG A 65 -12.51 12.12 -2.06
CA ARG A 65 -12.83 11.02 -1.12
C ARG A 65 -12.21 11.27 0.26
N GLN A 66 -11.00 11.84 0.32
CA GLN A 66 -10.36 12.22 1.57
C GLN A 66 -11.14 13.37 2.26
N ARG A 67 -11.48 14.44 1.54
CA ARG A 67 -12.28 15.53 2.09
C ARG A 67 -13.65 15.09 2.61
N GLN A 68 -14.22 14.06 2.00
CA GLN A 68 -15.46 13.41 2.44
C GLN A 68 -15.24 12.36 3.54
N ARG A 69 -14.02 12.15 4.00
CA ARG A 69 -13.62 11.10 4.96
C ARG A 69 -14.01 9.68 4.54
N ILE A 70 -14.12 9.43 3.24
CA ILE A 70 -14.26 8.09 2.66
C ILE A 70 -12.90 7.38 2.67
N LEU A 71 -11.83 8.10 2.28
CA LEU A 71 -10.45 7.67 2.46
C LEU A 71 -9.86 8.38 3.67
N VAL A 72 -9.28 7.60 4.57
CA VAL A 72 -8.70 8.09 5.80
C VAL A 72 -7.27 7.60 5.96
N LYS A 73 -6.46 8.47 6.54
CA LYS A 73 -5.05 8.24 6.81
C LYS A 73 -4.87 7.52 8.13
N GLY A 74 -3.88 6.62 8.18
CA GLY A 74 -3.47 5.96 9.42
C GLY A 74 -2.02 5.54 9.39
N ARG A 75 -1.50 5.09 10.55
CA ARG A 75 -0.19 4.46 10.65
C ARG A 75 -0.36 2.95 10.66
N PHE A 76 -0.15 2.36 9.51
CA PHE A 76 -0.32 0.93 9.30
C PHE A 76 1.06 0.22 9.28
N GLN A 77 1.43 -0.39 8.22
CA GLN A 77 2.66 -1.14 7.96
C GLN A 77 3.91 -0.57 8.66
N ASN A 78 4.29 -1.12 9.81
CA ASN A 78 5.46 -0.69 10.58
C ASN A 78 5.48 0.81 10.95
N GLY A 79 4.29 1.41 11.13
CA GLY A 79 4.15 2.82 11.46
C GLY A 79 4.19 3.76 10.24
N ASN A 80 4.24 3.22 9.02
CA ASN A 80 4.18 4.03 7.80
C ASN A 80 2.76 4.60 7.59
N ILE A 81 2.71 5.78 7.00
CA ILE A 81 1.45 6.40 6.60
C ILE A 81 0.87 5.60 5.42
N GLY A 82 -0.39 5.25 5.53
CA GLY A 82 -1.18 4.64 4.49
C GLY A 82 -2.62 5.13 4.52
N PHE A 83 -3.37 4.82 3.47
CA PHE A 83 -4.77 5.19 3.32
C PHE A 83 -5.64 3.95 3.16
N VAL A 84 -6.78 3.97 3.83
CA VAL A 84 -7.82 2.93 3.76
C VAL A 84 -9.18 3.59 3.64
N GLU A 85 -10.18 2.86 3.18
CA GLU A 85 -11.58 3.31 3.30
C GLU A 85 -11.98 3.33 4.78
N ALA A 86 -12.65 4.39 5.24
CA ALA A 86 -13.11 4.53 6.63
C ALA A 86 -13.98 3.34 7.08
N ALA A 87 -14.82 2.81 6.20
CA ALA A 87 -15.62 1.62 6.43
C ALA A 87 -14.80 0.34 6.68
N GLN A 88 -13.51 0.35 6.39
CA GLN A 88 -12.57 -0.75 6.62
C GLN A 88 -11.67 -0.52 7.85
N MET A 89 -11.87 0.57 8.60
CA MET A 89 -10.97 0.97 9.70
C MET A 89 -10.81 -0.13 10.74
N GLU A 90 -11.90 -0.79 11.11
CA GLU A 90 -11.90 -1.90 12.08
C GLU A 90 -11.05 -3.10 11.61
N LEU A 91 -11.15 -3.43 10.32
CA LEU A 91 -10.35 -4.49 9.70
C LEU A 91 -8.85 -4.16 9.73
N PHE A 92 -8.49 -2.93 9.40
CA PHE A 92 -7.09 -2.48 9.41
C PHE A 92 -6.56 -2.23 10.82
N ALA A 93 -7.41 -1.86 11.77
CA ALA A 93 -7.07 -1.87 13.18
C ALA A 93 -6.72 -3.29 13.67
N GLY A 94 -7.51 -4.29 13.30
CA GLY A 94 -7.21 -5.69 13.58
C GLY A 94 -5.83 -6.14 13.05
N LEU A 95 -5.45 -5.71 11.83
CA LEU A 95 -4.15 -6.03 11.24
C LEU A 95 -2.98 -5.35 11.95
N TYR A 96 -3.10 -4.06 12.28
CA TYR A 96 -1.95 -3.19 12.56
C TYR A 96 -1.91 -2.63 13.97
N ARG A 97 -2.99 -2.68 14.76
CA ARG A 97 -3.02 -2.14 16.10
C ARG A 97 -1.88 -2.70 16.95
N ARG A 98 -1.11 -1.80 17.55
CA ARG A 98 -0.05 -2.14 18.50
C ARG A 98 -0.57 -2.05 19.93
N PRO A 99 -0.09 -2.91 20.82
CA PRO A 99 -0.35 -2.75 22.24
C PRO A 99 0.11 -1.38 22.72
N TYR A 100 -0.78 -0.66 23.36
CA TYR A 100 -0.44 0.65 23.92
C TYR A 100 0.49 0.50 25.13
N LYS A 101 1.61 1.20 25.05
CA LYS A 101 2.56 1.33 26.17
C LYS A 101 2.60 2.80 26.55
N PRO A 102 1.92 3.21 27.62
CA PRO A 102 1.84 4.61 28.02
C PRO A 102 3.20 5.19 28.37
N THR A 103 3.35 6.47 28.09
CA THR A 103 4.45 7.30 28.56
C THR A 103 3.85 8.59 29.10
N GLU A 104 4.59 9.32 29.97
CA GLU A 104 4.14 10.58 30.52
C GLU A 104 3.66 11.54 29.42
N HIS A 105 4.45 11.71 28.36
CA HIS A 105 4.08 12.58 27.25
C HIS A 105 2.84 12.07 26.48
N SER A 106 2.71 10.75 26.28
CA SER A 106 1.55 10.24 25.53
C SER A 106 0.25 10.34 26.35
N GLU A 107 0.29 10.12 27.65
CA GLU A 107 -0.90 10.33 28.52
C GLU A 107 -1.26 11.81 28.57
N LEU A 108 -0.29 12.69 28.80
CA LEU A 108 -0.52 14.14 28.82
C LEU A 108 -1.18 14.62 27.50
N LEU A 109 -0.69 14.17 26.35
CA LEU A 109 -1.24 14.58 25.05
C LEU A 109 -2.64 13.98 24.82
N ARG A 110 -2.87 12.73 25.23
CA ARG A 110 -4.18 12.10 25.11
C ARG A 110 -5.23 12.84 25.94
N GLU A 111 -4.92 13.14 27.21
CA GLU A 111 -5.80 13.91 28.09
C GLU A 111 -6.06 15.31 27.53
N LEU A 112 -5.01 15.97 27.03
CA LEU A 112 -5.13 17.29 26.44
C LEU A 112 -6.04 17.29 25.20
N ILE A 113 -5.87 16.33 24.29
CA ILE A 113 -6.72 16.18 23.11
C ILE A 113 -8.18 15.93 23.53
N GLY A 114 -8.42 15.06 24.51
CA GLY A 114 -9.78 14.78 24.99
C GLY A 114 -10.47 15.96 25.65
N ARG A 115 -9.71 16.91 26.21
CA ARG A 115 -10.29 18.09 26.89
C ARG A 115 -10.45 19.29 25.96
N GLU A 116 -9.49 19.50 25.05
CA GLU A 116 -9.37 20.75 24.28
C GLU A 116 -9.37 20.51 22.74
N GLY A 117 -9.46 19.22 22.31
CA GLY A 117 -9.35 18.88 20.90
C GLY A 117 -10.47 19.41 19.99
N PRO A 118 -10.24 19.42 18.68
CA PRO A 118 -9.01 18.99 18.02
C PRO A 118 -7.84 19.94 18.19
N LEU A 119 -6.63 19.41 18.25
CA LEU A 119 -5.41 20.20 18.44
C LEU A 119 -4.36 19.90 17.35
N ASN A 120 -3.71 20.94 16.86
CA ASN A 120 -2.50 20.80 16.06
C ASN A 120 -1.23 20.76 16.92
N ILE A 121 -0.09 20.42 16.32
CA ILE A 121 1.21 20.30 17.03
C ILE A 121 1.62 21.64 17.67
N GLU A 122 1.39 22.77 17.02
CA GLU A 122 1.76 24.09 17.57
C GLU A 122 0.90 24.47 18.77
N ALA A 123 -0.39 24.14 18.76
CA ALA A 123 -1.26 24.31 19.92
C ALA A 123 -0.80 23.45 21.10
N MET A 124 -0.53 22.16 20.86
CA MET A 124 0.01 21.24 21.88
C MET A 124 1.31 21.76 22.49
N LYS A 125 2.22 22.25 21.65
CA LYS A 125 3.50 22.84 22.09
C LYS A 125 3.29 24.04 23.00
N ARG A 126 2.40 24.97 22.64
CA ARG A 126 2.07 26.15 23.47
C ARG A 126 1.46 25.76 24.81
N MET A 127 0.58 24.77 24.82
CA MET A 127 -0.18 24.38 26.02
C MET A 127 0.63 23.50 26.99
N THR A 128 1.56 22.69 26.47
CA THR A 128 2.33 21.74 27.30
C THR A 128 3.77 22.17 27.56
N GLY A 129 4.32 23.09 26.76
CA GLY A 129 5.76 23.42 26.77
C GLY A 129 6.66 22.32 26.15
N LEU A 130 6.10 21.22 25.68
CA LEU A 130 6.85 20.13 25.05
C LEU A 130 7.44 20.56 23.70
N LEU A 131 8.59 20.00 23.37
CA LEU A 131 9.20 20.19 22.05
C LEU A 131 8.55 19.25 21.03
N VAL A 132 8.55 19.65 19.73
CA VAL A 132 8.03 18.83 18.63
C VAL A 132 8.63 17.41 18.62
N LYS A 133 9.94 17.28 18.92
CA LYS A 133 10.61 15.97 19.02
C LYS A 133 10.10 15.07 20.17
N GLN A 134 9.34 15.60 21.12
CA GLN A 134 8.68 14.86 22.21
C GLN A 134 7.20 14.58 21.85
N ILE A 135 6.53 15.56 21.25
CA ILE A 135 5.12 15.47 20.83
C ILE A 135 4.95 14.42 19.72
N THR A 136 5.70 14.54 18.64
CA THR A 136 5.53 13.68 17.46
C THR A 136 5.65 12.17 17.76
N PRO A 137 6.68 11.67 18.48
CA PRO A 137 6.74 10.25 18.82
C PRO A 137 5.62 9.79 19.76
N ALA A 138 5.13 10.67 20.64
CA ALA A 138 4.02 10.35 21.53
C ALA A 138 2.71 10.22 20.75
N LEU A 139 2.43 11.16 19.83
CA LEU A 139 1.27 11.08 18.93
C LEU A 139 1.32 9.84 18.03
N HIS A 140 2.49 9.51 17.45
CA HIS A 140 2.63 8.30 16.64
C HIS A 140 2.33 7.03 17.43
N ARG A 141 2.77 6.96 18.69
CA ARG A 141 2.46 5.84 19.59
C ARG A 141 0.97 5.71 19.86
N LEU A 142 0.29 6.82 20.12
CA LEU A 142 -1.16 6.85 20.29
C LEU A 142 -1.89 6.44 19.01
N GLN A 143 -1.44 6.93 17.85
CA GLN A 143 -2.03 6.60 16.56
C GLN A 143 -1.84 5.12 16.17
N GLU A 144 -0.67 4.54 16.44
CA GLU A 144 -0.41 3.10 16.23
C GLU A 144 -1.26 2.20 17.16
N ALA A 145 -1.71 2.74 18.28
CA ALA A 145 -2.62 2.06 19.21
C ALA A 145 -4.11 2.33 18.90
N PHE A 146 -4.41 3.17 17.89
CA PHE A 146 -5.78 3.61 17.56
C PHE A 146 -6.46 4.34 18.73
N LEU A 147 -5.73 5.20 19.42
CA LEU A 147 -6.23 6.05 20.49
C LEU A 147 -6.43 7.49 20.05
N VAL A 148 -5.71 7.93 19.01
CA VAL A 148 -5.90 9.24 18.37
C VAL A 148 -5.92 9.07 16.86
N PHE A 149 -6.53 10.05 16.19
CA PHE A 149 -6.62 10.14 14.75
C PHE A 149 -6.07 11.49 14.28
N GLU A 150 -5.27 11.47 13.21
CA GLU A 150 -4.75 12.65 12.55
C GLU A 150 -5.60 12.96 11.32
N ASP A 151 -6.43 13.99 11.39
CA ASP A 151 -7.23 14.44 10.26
C ASP A 151 -6.47 15.45 9.41
N GLN A 152 -6.35 15.16 8.12
CA GLN A 152 -5.73 16.02 7.14
C GLN A 152 -6.77 16.37 6.09
N PHE A 153 -7.62 17.29 6.45
CA PHE A 153 -8.82 17.62 5.69
C PHE A 153 -8.53 18.36 4.37
N ASP A 154 -7.56 19.25 4.35
CA ASP A 154 -7.29 20.16 3.23
C ASP A 154 -5.92 19.98 2.57
N GLY A 155 -5.16 19.01 3.02
CA GLY A 155 -3.80 18.77 2.51
C GLY A 155 -2.73 19.67 3.11
N GLU A 156 -3.07 20.57 4.04
CA GLU A 156 -2.12 21.43 4.72
C GLU A 156 -1.29 20.70 5.79
N TRP A 157 -0.20 21.34 6.21
CA TRP A 157 0.68 20.79 7.23
C TRP A 157 0.10 20.88 8.65
N ASP A 158 -0.85 21.78 8.87
CA ASP A 158 -1.48 22.00 10.16
C ASP A 158 -2.69 21.09 10.33
N ARG A 159 -2.49 19.97 10.97
CA ARG A 159 -3.42 18.85 11.06
C ARG A 159 -4.04 18.80 12.44
N GLY A 160 -5.36 18.59 12.47
CA GLY A 160 -6.09 18.33 13.72
C GLY A 160 -5.86 16.90 14.22
N TRP A 161 -5.57 16.79 15.52
CA TRP A 161 -5.52 15.51 16.23
C TRP A 161 -6.75 15.39 17.12
N TYR A 162 -7.47 14.30 16.95
CA TYR A 162 -8.72 13.95 17.63
C TYR A 162 -8.53 12.69 18.47
N LEU A 163 -9.36 12.44 19.45
CA LEU A 163 -9.51 11.10 19.99
C LEU A 163 -10.09 10.18 18.90
N PHE A 164 -9.63 8.93 18.87
CA PHE A 164 -10.05 8.00 17.83
C PHE A 164 -11.54 7.66 17.92
N ASP A 165 -12.06 7.47 19.13
CA ASP A 165 -13.46 7.14 19.41
C ASP A 165 -14.41 8.31 19.11
N GLU A 166 -13.96 9.55 19.18
CA GLU A 166 -14.74 10.72 18.74
C GLU A 166 -14.91 10.75 17.21
N MET A 167 -13.86 10.36 16.47
CA MET A 167 -13.90 10.34 15.01
C MET A 167 -14.57 9.08 14.43
N PHE A 168 -14.49 7.97 15.14
CA PHE A 168 -15.01 6.68 14.74
C PHE A 168 -15.78 6.01 15.88
N PRO A 169 -16.94 6.59 16.31
CA PRO A 169 -17.67 6.13 17.50
C PRO A 169 -18.20 4.69 17.36
N ASP A 170 -18.44 4.23 16.13
CA ASP A 170 -18.95 2.89 15.83
C ASP A 170 -17.86 1.84 15.60
N VAL A 171 -16.57 2.24 15.63
CA VAL A 171 -15.41 1.37 15.36
C VAL A 171 -14.77 0.93 16.67
N ASP A 172 -14.81 -0.38 16.95
CA ASP A 172 -14.00 -0.99 18.00
C ASP A 172 -12.67 -1.51 17.41
N PRO A 173 -11.53 -0.86 17.69
CA PRO A 173 -10.23 -1.30 17.16
C PRO A 173 -9.78 -2.68 17.68
N ALA A 174 -10.48 -3.22 18.67
CA ALA A 174 -10.17 -4.54 19.26
C ALA A 174 -11.11 -5.66 18.79
N ARG A 175 -12.17 -5.35 18.06
CA ARG A 175 -13.21 -6.30 17.64
C ARG A 175 -12.69 -7.43 16.76
N ILE A 176 -11.78 -7.12 15.84
CA ILE A 176 -11.23 -8.09 14.89
C ILE A 176 -9.81 -8.45 15.30
N SER A 177 -9.53 -9.72 15.46
CA SER A 177 -8.16 -10.20 15.67
C SER A 177 -7.33 -10.14 14.40
N ARG A 178 -5.98 -10.10 14.53
CA ARG A 178 -5.08 -10.11 13.35
C ARG A 178 -5.28 -11.36 12.49
N ALA A 179 -5.48 -12.53 13.10
CA ALA A 179 -5.71 -13.76 12.35
C ALA A 179 -6.99 -13.66 11.52
N GLU A 180 -8.07 -13.17 12.11
CA GLU A 180 -9.35 -12.97 11.42
C GLU A 180 -9.24 -11.90 10.32
N ALA A 181 -8.55 -10.80 10.60
CA ALA A 181 -8.32 -9.75 9.61
C ALA A 181 -7.51 -10.28 8.40
N LEU A 182 -6.48 -11.09 8.63
CA LEU A 182 -5.71 -11.75 7.56
C LEU A 182 -6.60 -12.66 6.69
N LEU A 183 -7.50 -13.43 7.28
CA LEU A 183 -8.44 -14.27 6.52
C LEU A 183 -9.38 -13.45 5.63
N ARG A 184 -9.61 -12.17 5.94
CA ARG A 184 -10.45 -11.28 5.14
C ARG A 184 -9.67 -10.55 4.04
N VAL A 185 -8.42 -10.16 4.28
CA VAL A 185 -7.65 -9.36 3.30
C VAL A 185 -6.84 -10.22 2.32
N LEU A 186 -6.34 -11.39 2.73
CA LEU A 186 -5.55 -12.25 1.85
C LEU A 186 -6.31 -12.75 0.61
N PRO A 187 -7.59 -13.14 0.67
CA PRO A 187 -8.34 -13.51 -0.52
C PRO A 187 -8.47 -12.36 -1.53
N ARG A 188 -8.61 -11.11 -1.05
CA ARG A 188 -8.66 -9.91 -1.91
C ARG A 188 -7.33 -9.69 -2.63
N LEU A 189 -6.22 -9.74 -1.88
CA LEU A 189 -4.88 -9.63 -2.47
C LEU A 189 -4.61 -10.78 -3.45
N ALA A 190 -4.93 -12.03 -3.07
CA ALA A 190 -4.78 -13.19 -3.93
C ALA A 190 -5.60 -13.07 -5.22
N HIS A 191 -6.83 -12.54 -5.13
CA HIS A 191 -7.64 -12.24 -6.31
C HIS A 191 -6.93 -11.27 -7.26
N ARG A 192 -6.33 -10.17 -6.74
CA ARG A 192 -5.62 -9.19 -7.58
C ARG A 192 -4.31 -9.72 -8.12
N GLN A 193 -3.55 -10.44 -7.29
CA GLN A 193 -2.25 -11.00 -7.68
C GLN A 193 -2.38 -12.29 -8.52
N VAL A 194 -3.54 -12.95 -8.50
CA VAL A 194 -3.83 -14.24 -9.15
C VAL A 194 -2.96 -15.38 -8.62
N TYR A 195 -1.67 -15.16 -8.46
CA TYR A 195 -0.71 -16.03 -7.81
C TYR A 195 0.00 -15.28 -6.69
N LEU A 196 0.01 -15.85 -5.51
CA LEU A 196 0.52 -15.21 -4.30
C LEU A 196 1.32 -16.20 -3.46
N THR A 197 2.56 -15.84 -3.10
CA THR A 197 3.33 -16.56 -2.11
C THR A 197 3.15 -15.94 -0.72
N ALA A 198 3.46 -16.68 0.34
CA ALA A 198 3.46 -16.13 1.69
C ALA A 198 4.48 -14.98 1.85
N ALA A 199 5.60 -15.03 1.12
CA ALA A 199 6.60 -13.96 1.10
C ALA A 199 6.04 -12.68 0.46
N ASP A 200 5.32 -12.80 -0.67
CA ASP A 200 4.68 -11.66 -1.32
C ASP A 200 3.64 -10.99 -0.42
N ALA A 201 2.79 -11.78 0.23
CA ALA A 201 1.77 -11.28 1.15
C ALA A 201 2.36 -10.63 2.40
N LYS A 202 3.43 -11.24 2.96
CA LYS A 202 4.22 -10.66 4.07
C LYS A 202 4.79 -9.31 3.68
N ASP A 203 5.41 -9.20 2.51
CA ASP A 203 6.00 -7.96 2.03
C ASP A 203 4.92 -6.90 1.78
N PHE A 204 3.80 -7.29 1.14
CA PHE A 204 2.69 -6.38 0.86
C PHE A 204 2.08 -5.77 2.13
N TYR A 205 1.82 -6.57 3.16
CA TYR A 205 1.20 -6.09 4.40
C TYR A 205 2.21 -5.68 5.47
N GLY A 206 3.50 -5.99 5.33
CA GLY A 206 4.51 -5.72 6.36
C GLY A 206 4.23 -6.44 7.69
N LEU A 207 3.64 -7.62 7.63
CA LEU A 207 3.23 -8.42 8.80
C LEU A 207 4.20 -9.57 9.08
N PRO A 208 4.18 -10.17 10.29
CA PRO A 208 5.03 -11.31 10.60
C PRO A 208 4.79 -12.50 9.66
N ALA A 209 5.86 -13.07 9.13
CA ALA A 209 5.79 -14.18 8.16
C ALA A 209 4.98 -15.37 8.69
N ARG A 210 5.11 -15.68 10.00
CA ARG A 210 4.36 -16.76 10.64
C ARG A 210 2.85 -16.54 10.59
N ASP A 211 2.39 -15.32 10.88
CA ASP A 211 0.97 -15.00 10.93
C ASP A 211 0.36 -15.10 9.52
N VAL A 212 1.07 -14.56 8.51
CA VAL A 212 0.66 -14.62 7.09
C VAL A 212 0.62 -16.07 6.59
N ALA A 213 1.68 -16.85 6.84
CA ALA A 213 1.74 -18.25 6.42
C ALA A 213 0.60 -19.08 7.04
N ALA A 214 0.35 -18.92 8.34
CA ALA A 214 -0.74 -19.62 9.03
C ALA A 214 -2.11 -19.27 8.44
N ALA A 215 -2.35 -18.01 8.09
CA ALA A 215 -3.61 -17.59 7.49
C ALA A 215 -3.77 -18.12 6.06
N MET A 216 -2.69 -18.19 5.26
CA MET A 216 -2.74 -18.76 3.91
C MET A 216 -3.00 -20.28 3.94
N GLU A 217 -2.40 -21.01 4.90
CA GLU A 217 -2.70 -22.43 5.12
C GLU A 217 -4.17 -22.65 5.52
N GLU A 218 -4.69 -21.80 6.38
CA GLU A 218 -6.10 -21.85 6.79
C GLU A 218 -7.03 -21.61 5.59
N LEU A 219 -6.74 -20.61 4.76
CA LEU A 219 -7.51 -20.34 3.54
C LEU A 219 -7.42 -21.50 2.53
N ALA A 220 -6.28 -22.19 2.47
CA ALA A 220 -6.12 -23.39 1.64
C ALA A 220 -6.95 -24.56 2.21
N ARG A 221 -6.98 -24.74 3.52
CA ARG A 221 -7.82 -25.75 4.20
C ARG A 221 -9.31 -25.50 4.00
N GLN A 222 -9.71 -24.23 3.92
CA GLN A 222 -11.10 -23.82 3.61
C GLN A 222 -11.43 -23.94 2.11
N GLY A 223 -10.49 -24.30 1.24
CA GLY A 223 -10.70 -24.38 -0.18
C GLY A 223 -10.84 -23.03 -0.90
N ILE A 224 -10.51 -21.93 -0.24
CA ILE A 224 -10.50 -20.57 -0.83
C ILE A 224 -9.25 -20.39 -1.70
N LEU A 225 -8.11 -20.90 -1.24
CA LEU A 225 -6.85 -20.95 -1.97
C LEU A 225 -6.49 -22.40 -2.32
N VAL A 226 -5.80 -22.58 -3.44
CA VAL A 226 -5.26 -23.87 -3.87
C VAL A 226 -3.75 -23.74 -4.05
N ARG A 227 -3.00 -24.68 -3.50
CA ARG A 227 -1.55 -24.74 -3.69
C ARG A 227 -1.20 -24.98 -5.15
N TRP A 228 -0.30 -24.15 -5.66
CA TRP A 228 0.26 -24.30 -6.98
C TRP A 228 1.70 -23.79 -6.98
N ARG A 229 2.65 -24.65 -7.40
CA ARG A 229 4.08 -24.37 -7.25
C ARG A 229 4.42 -24.03 -5.79
N GLU A 230 5.18 -22.96 -5.56
CA GLU A 230 5.62 -22.48 -4.25
C GLU A 230 4.60 -21.54 -3.55
N GLY A 231 3.46 -21.29 -4.18
CA GLY A 231 2.44 -20.36 -3.70
C GLY A 231 1.03 -20.90 -3.85
N TYR A 232 0.11 -19.96 -4.04
CA TYR A 232 -1.32 -20.23 -4.04
C TYR A 232 -2.02 -19.47 -5.18
N LEU A 233 -3.09 -20.07 -5.67
CA LEU A 233 -4.08 -19.45 -6.56
C LEU A 233 -5.42 -19.37 -5.83
N PRO A 234 -6.26 -18.36 -6.10
CA PRO A 234 -7.67 -18.45 -5.74
C PRO A 234 -8.30 -19.69 -6.37
N ALA A 235 -9.02 -20.49 -5.61
CA ALA A 235 -9.59 -21.74 -6.09
C ALA A 235 -10.54 -21.52 -7.30
N GLN A 236 -11.30 -20.43 -7.26
CA GLN A 236 -12.21 -20.02 -8.35
C GLN A 236 -11.50 -19.69 -9.67
N ASP A 237 -10.19 -19.39 -9.63
CA ASP A 237 -9.42 -19.01 -10.81
C ASP A 237 -8.84 -20.21 -11.57
N VAL A 238 -8.73 -21.35 -10.92
CA VAL A 238 -8.14 -22.56 -11.53
C VAL A 238 -8.89 -22.97 -12.79
N PRO A 239 -10.23 -23.17 -12.77
CA PRO A 239 -10.96 -23.52 -13.99
C PRO A 239 -10.88 -22.41 -15.05
N LEU A 240 -10.92 -21.15 -14.64
CA LEU A 240 -10.81 -20.01 -15.55
C LEU A 240 -9.47 -19.99 -16.29
N LEU A 241 -8.35 -20.17 -15.57
CA LEU A 241 -7.00 -20.21 -16.13
C LEU A 241 -6.74 -21.45 -17.00
N GLN A 242 -7.49 -22.53 -16.78
CA GLN A 242 -7.43 -23.74 -17.61
C GLN A 242 -8.25 -23.63 -18.90
N ALA A 243 -9.40 -22.94 -18.84
CA ALA A 243 -10.35 -22.84 -19.92
C ALA A 243 -9.99 -21.82 -21.00
N GLN A 244 -9.31 -20.71 -20.61
CA GLN A 244 -9.03 -19.62 -21.56
C GLN A 244 -7.64 -19.01 -21.34
N ALA A 245 -7.11 -18.44 -22.42
CA ALA A 245 -5.93 -17.57 -22.38
C ALA A 245 -6.38 -16.11 -22.22
N PHE A 246 -5.59 -15.34 -21.51
CA PHE A 246 -5.76 -13.90 -21.35
C PHE A 246 -4.77 -13.14 -22.21
N GLU A 247 -5.20 -12.00 -22.74
CA GLU A 247 -4.34 -11.12 -23.51
C GLU A 247 -3.23 -10.56 -22.60
N PRO A 248 -1.95 -10.76 -22.96
CA PRO A 248 -0.85 -10.25 -22.18
C PRO A 248 -0.75 -8.72 -22.31
N LEU A 249 -0.34 -8.06 -21.25
CA LEU A 249 0.11 -6.67 -21.32
C LEU A 249 1.32 -6.61 -22.27
N ARG A 250 1.32 -5.63 -23.18
CA ARG A 250 2.44 -5.32 -24.03
C ARG A 250 2.92 -3.91 -23.72
N GLY A 251 4.23 -3.72 -23.71
CA GLY A 251 4.83 -2.42 -23.50
C GLY A 251 5.57 -2.29 -22.18
N VAL A 252 6.01 -1.06 -21.90
CA VAL A 252 6.78 -0.70 -20.70
C VAL A 252 6.00 0.30 -19.87
N LEU A 253 5.90 0.03 -18.55
CA LEU A 253 5.36 0.96 -17.56
C LEU A 253 6.38 1.15 -16.45
N ALA A 254 6.54 2.38 -15.98
CA ALA A 254 7.31 2.67 -14.78
C ALA A 254 6.39 2.73 -13.57
N LEU A 255 6.58 1.80 -12.65
CA LEU A 255 5.80 1.70 -11.43
C LEU A 255 6.60 2.24 -10.25
N HIS A 256 6.00 3.14 -9.49
CA HIS A 256 6.59 3.64 -8.26
C HIS A 256 6.92 2.49 -7.28
N ARG A 257 7.97 2.63 -6.48
CA ARG A 257 8.39 1.60 -5.51
C ARG A 257 7.31 1.18 -4.52
N ASN A 258 6.32 2.05 -4.25
CA ASN A 258 5.17 1.75 -3.38
C ASN A 258 3.95 1.24 -4.16
N ASP A 259 4.06 1.03 -5.47
CA ASP A 259 2.97 0.45 -6.25
C ASP A 259 2.58 -0.92 -5.70
N PRO A 260 1.27 -1.24 -5.64
CA PRO A 260 0.80 -2.52 -5.11
C PRO A 260 1.42 -3.76 -5.76
N LEU A 261 1.72 -3.73 -7.07
CA LEU A 261 2.43 -4.82 -7.74
C LEU A 261 3.88 -4.95 -7.27
N VAL A 262 4.51 -3.80 -7.02
CA VAL A 262 5.91 -3.76 -6.55
C VAL A 262 6.01 -4.20 -5.10
N ARG A 263 5.06 -3.85 -4.26
CA ARG A 263 5.06 -4.23 -2.83
C ARG A 263 5.00 -5.75 -2.62
N CYS A 264 4.30 -6.48 -3.48
CA CYS A 264 4.35 -7.95 -3.49
C CYS A 264 5.73 -8.42 -3.95
N GLY A 265 6.55 -8.99 -3.05
CA GLY A 265 7.93 -9.42 -3.30
C GLY A 265 8.95 -8.27 -3.27
N GLU A 266 8.67 -7.21 -2.55
CA GLU A 266 9.56 -6.05 -2.38
C GLU A 266 10.93 -6.44 -1.83
N SER A 267 10.99 -7.36 -0.86
CA SER A 267 12.23 -7.80 -0.24
C SER A 267 13.21 -8.40 -1.26
N ALA A 268 12.72 -9.28 -2.13
CA ALA A 268 13.55 -9.89 -3.17
C ALA A 268 14.01 -8.86 -4.22
N ARG A 269 13.13 -7.90 -4.56
CA ARG A 269 13.48 -6.83 -5.51
C ARG A 269 14.49 -5.84 -4.95
N LYS A 270 14.38 -5.45 -3.70
CA LYS A 270 15.36 -4.59 -3.02
C LYS A 270 16.76 -5.21 -3.00
N GLU A 271 16.86 -6.52 -2.81
CA GLU A 271 18.15 -7.21 -2.86
C GLU A 271 18.69 -7.26 -4.29
N ARG A 272 17.83 -7.56 -5.26
CA ARG A 272 18.20 -7.68 -6.68
C ARG A 272 18.67 -6.38 -7.31
N TYR A 273 18.02 -5.26 -6.99
CA TYR A 273 18.26 -3.93 -7.57
C TYR A 273 18.91 -2.97 -6.57
N LYS A 274 19.82 -3.46 -5.77
CA LYS A 274 20.53 -2.65 -4.78
C LYS A 274 21.50 -1.67 -5.46
N SER A 275 21.33 -0.37 -5.23
CA SER A 275 22.26 0.63 -5.77
C SER A 275 23.64 0.52 -5.12
N PRO A 276 24.74 0.52 -5.88
CA PRO A 276 26.09 0.61 -5.35
C PRO A 276 26.44 2.02 -4.87
N GLU A 277 25.73 3.04 -5.33
CA GLU A 277 26.02 4.44 -4.99
C GLU A 277 25.38 4.84 -3.66
N LYS A 278 26.19 5.45 -2.78
CA LYS A 278 25.71 5.92 -1.48
C LYS A 278 24.69 7.05 -1.65
N GLY A 279 23.51 6.85 -1.10
CA GLY A 279 22.41 7.82 -1.15
C GLY A 279 21.48 7.67 -2.37
N SER A 280 21.86 6.87 -3.36
CA SER A 280 20.99 6.48 -4.46
C SER A 280 20.05 5.35 -4.04
N GLU A 281 18.82 5.41 -4.48
CA GLU A 281 17.80 4.40 -4.19
C GLU A 281 16.94 4.10 -5.42
N VAL A 282 16.28 2.94 -5.41
CA VAL A 282 15.27 2.64 -6.43
C VAL A 282 14.06 3.52 -6.21
N THR A 283 13.71 4.32 -7.22
CA THR A 283 12.52 5.19 -7.20
C THR A 283 11.34 4.53 -7.90
N GLN A 284 11.61 3.80 -8.98
CA GLN A 284 10.62 3.13 -9.81
C GLN A 284 11.13 1.76 -10.26
N TYR A 285 10.21 0.89 -10.63
CA TYR A 285 10.49 -0.40 -11.28
C TYR A 285 9.88 -0.44 -12.68
N LEU A 286 10.58 -1.03 -13.62
CA LEU A 286 10.13 -1.16 -14.99
C LEU A 286 9.39 -2.48 -15.17
N LEU A 287 8.10 -2.37 -15.44
CA LEU A 287 7.23 -3.48 -15.83
C LEU A 287 7.28 -3.59 -17.35
N VAL A 288 7.91 -4.65 -17.87
CA VAL A 288 8.03 -4.93 -19.29
C VAL A 288 7.17 -6.14 -19.61
N ASP A 289 6.19 -5.99 -20.48
CA ASP A 289 5.23 -7.03 -20.88
C ASP A 289 4.64 -7.78 -19.66
N GLY A 290 4.31 -7.04 -18.59
CA GLY A 290 3.69 -7.58 -17.37
C GLY A 290 4.66 -8.21 -16.37
N VAL A 291 5.98 -8.14 -16.60
CA VAL A 291 7.01 -8.65 -15.70
C VAL A 291 7.96 -7.53 -15.30
N ILE A 292 8.33 -7.43 -14.02
CA ILE A 292 9.34 -6.46 -13.58
C ILE A 292 10.71 -6.94 -14.07
N ARG A 293 11.33 -6.15 -14.96
CA ARG A 293 12.60 -6.43 -15.62
C ARG A 293 13.59 -5.28 -15.55
N GLY A 294 13.39 -4.34 -14.65
CA GLY A 294 14.31 -3.24 -14.48
C GLY A 294 13.96 -2.36 -13.30
N ALA A 295 14.84 -1.42 -13.01
CA ALA A 295 14.67 -0.44 -11.96
C ALA A 295 15.30 0.90 -12.38
N VAL A 296 14.72 1.99 -11.90
CA VAL A 296 15.19 3.34 -12.08
C VAL A 296 15.78 3.83 -10.78
N MET A 297 17.00 4.30 -10.83
CA MET A 297 17.76 4.82 -9.69
C MET A 297 17.68 6.33 -9.62
N GLY A 298 17.56 6.86 -8.42
CA GLY A 298 17.50 8.30 -8.20
C GLY A 298 17.58 8.66 -6.73
N HIS A 299 17.26 9.91 -6.43
CA HIS A 299 17.18 10.43 -5.07
C HIS A 299 15.74 10.82 -4.74
N PHE A 300 15.10 10.05 -3.89
CA PHE A 300 13.71 10.25 -3.52
C PHE A 300 13.39 11.65 -2.98
N ARG A 301 14.27 12.21 -2.18
CA ARG A 301 14.06 13.54 -1.54
C ARG A 301 14.09 14.74 -2.49
N TYR A 302 14.58 14.57 -3.72
CA TYR A 302 14.69 15.65 -4.71
C TYR A 302 13.54 15.64 -5.73
N GLY A 303 12.63 14.69 -5.60
CA GLY A 303 11.49 14.53 -6.49
C GLY A 303 11.67 13.43 -7.52
N PRO A 304 10.63 13.14 -8.32
CA PRO A 304 10.64 12.05 -9.30
C PRO A 304 11.62 12.27 -10.45
N TYR A 305 12.05 13.49 -10.65
CA TYR A 305 12.90 13.87 -11.78
C TYR A 305 14.41 13.81 -11.49
N ASP A 306 14.81 13.49 -10.26
CA ASP A 306 16.23 13.27 -9.94
C ASP A 306 16.61 11.81 -10.20
N LEU A 307 16.57 11.44 -11.49
CA LEU A 307 16.87 10.11 -11.99
C LEU A 307 18.24 10.10 -12.65
N HIS A 308 19.09 9.12 -12.33
CA HIS A 308 20.45 9.09 -12.84
C HIS A 308 20.87 7.77 -13.49
N ALA A 309 20.14 6.68 -13.26
CA ALA A 309 20.43 5.39 -13.89
C ALA A 309 19.18 4.56 -14.13
N VAL A 310 19.21 3.76 -15.17
CA VAL A 310 18.21 2.73 -15.48
C VAL A 310 18.92 1.38 -15.58
N TRP A 311 18.51 0.42 -14.77
CA TRP A 311 19.02 -0.94 -14.80
C TRP A 311 18.00 -1.85 -15.47
N LEU A 312 18.46 -2.64 -16.44
CA LEU A 312 17.60 -3.52 -17.23
C LEU A 312 18.09 -4.96 -17.16
N GLU A 313 17.16 -5.88 -17.05
CA GLU A 313 17.36 -7.32 -17.16
C GLU A 313 16.78 -7.84 -18.48
N LEU A 314 17.04 -7.10 -19.54
CA LEU A 314 16.68 -7.45 -20.90
C LEU A 314 17.96 -7.84 -21.67
N PRO A 315 17.87 -8.76 -22.63
CA PRO A 315 18.93 -8.93 -23.61
C PRO A 315 19.27 -7.61 -24.28
N GLU A 316 20.55 -7.38 -24.58
CA GLU A 316 21.03 -6.09 -25.13
C GLU A 316 20.28 -5.68 -26.40
N GLN A 317 20.00 -6.62 -27.28
CA GLN A 317 19.23 -6.36 -28.50
C GLN A 317 17.78 -5.93 -28.19
N GLU A 318 17.14 -6.58 -27.22
CA GLU A 318 15.77 -6.21 -26.80
C GLU A 318 15.76 -4.84 -26.13
N ALA A 319 16.72 -4.55 -25.26
CA ALA A 319 16.88 -3.24 -24.63
C ALA A 319 17.08 -2.12 -25.65
N ALA A 320 17.90 -2.36 -26.70
CA ALA A 320 18.13 -1.41 -27.77
C ALA A 320 16.86 -1.14 -28.59
N VAL A 321 16.10 -2.17 -28.94
CA VAL A 321 14.82 -2.02 -29.68
C VAL A 321 13.78 -1.27 -28.86
N ARG A 322 13.73 -1.47 -27.54
CA ARG A 322 12.75 -0.84 -26.65
C ARG A 322 13.21 0.47 -26.02
N ARG A 323 14.37 0.99 -26.40
CA ARG A 323 14.99 2.16 -25.77
C ARG A 323 14.03 3.35 -25.66
N ASP A 324 13.36 3.72 -26.77
CA ASP A 324 12.47 4.87 -26.79
C ASP A 324 11.20 4.64 -25.97
N GLU A 325 10.74 3.40 -25.88
CA GLU A 325 9.61 3.01 -25.05
C GLU A 325 9.97 3.12 -23.55
N ILE A 326 11.15 2.64 -23.17
CA ILE A 326 11.67 2.74 -21.80
C ILE A 326 11.87 4.19 -21.38
N LEU A 327 12.48 5.02 -22.24
CA LEU A 327 12.72 6.44 -21.97
C LEU A 327 11.42 7.25 -21.84
N ARG A 328 10.36 6.85 -22.55
CA ARG A 328 9.03 7.49 -22.40
C ARG A 328 8.31 7.08 -21.14
N ALA A 329 8.58 5.88 -20.60
CA ALA A 329 7.96 5.37 -19.40
C ALA A 329 8.58 5.97 -18.12
N VAL A 330 9.86 6.34 -18.15
CA VAL A 330 10.62 6.92 -17.04
C VAL A 330 10.49 8.43 -17.00
#